data_4475aaa0b5ab352e01abd9fe02e9a306
#
_entry.id   4475aaa0b5ab352e01abd9fe02e9a306
#
_cell.length_a   1.000
_cell.length_b   1.000
_cell.length_c   1.000
_cell.angle_alpha   90.00
_cell.angle_beta   90.00
_cell.angle_gamma   90.00
#
_symmetry.space_group_name_H-M   'P 1'
#
loop_
_entity.id
_entity.type
_entity.pdbx_description
1 polymer ?
#
loop_
_entity_poly.entity_id
_entity_poly.type
_entity_poly.pdbx_seq_one_letter_code
_entity_poly.pdbx_strand_id
1 'polypeptide(L)'
;MNIMFDKSVLFIDLDGTLIKTASGSTFPKDCTDFIIRKEVLDKIAEKLPNLFWIGIVTNQGGIPQFISKRDFETKFECIIQFVGSYLGNRIPKLSSIKTSVIVSGLYCASTDKDNKDRKPNIGMLEHLQEYFGENDKSQMIMIGDFSGKPGDFSDSDKKCAENFGIDYIDVEDLLKL
;
A
#
# COMPACT_ATOMS: atom_id res chain seq x y z
N MET A 1 17.00 -7.42 -18.56
CA MET A 1 17.46 -6.18 -17.90
C MET A 1 16.78 -6.11 -16.54
N ASN A 2 17.52 -6.11 -15.44
CA ASN A 2 16.90 -6.11 -14.09
C ASN A 2 16.50 -4.66 -13.79
N ILE A 3 15.20 -4.35 -13.91
CA ILE A 3 14.68 -3.00 -13.62
C ILE A 3 14.63 -2.86 -12.09
N MET A 4 15.29 -1.82 -11.56
CA MET A 4 15.21 -1.41 -10.17
C MET A 4 14.67 0.01 -10.11
N PHE A 5 13.88 0.31 -9.08
CA PHE A 5 13.35 1.65 -8.85
C PHE A 5 14.15 2.33 -7.76
N ASP A 6 14.72 3.48 -8.08
CA ASP A 6 15.42 4.33 -7.09
C ASP A 6 14.39 5.19 -6.35
N LYS A 7 13.71 4.57 -5.39
CA LYS A 7 12.64 5.19 -4.61
C LYS A 7 12.85 4.94 -3.12
N SER A 8 12.63 5.96 -2.32
CA SER A 8 12.72 5.88 -0.86
C SER A 8 11.35 5.79 -0.17
N VAL A 9 10.27 6.17 -0.87
CA VAL A 9 8.88 6.15 -0.36
C VAL A 9 8.00 5.29 -1.25
N LEU A 10 7.30 4.35 -0.64
CA LEU A 10 6.27 3.54 -1.28
C LEU A 10 4.91 3.83 -0.66
N PHE A 11 3.94 4.23 -1.46
CA PHE A 11 2.53 4.10 -1.11
C PHE A 11 1.98 2.81 -1.70
N ILE A 12 1.21 2.06 -0.92
CA ILE A 12 0.71 0.76 -1.36
C ILE A 12 -0.72 0.54 -0.91
N ASP A 13 -1.56 0.04 -1.81
CA ASP A 13 -2.90 -0.38 -1.47
C ASP A 13 -2.90 -1.69 -0.66
N LEU A 14 -4.00 -1.96 0.02
CA LEU A 14 -4.14 -3.12 0.91
C LEU A 14 -4.82 -4.31 0.22
N ASP A 15 -6.11 -4.17 -0.09
CA ASP A 15 -6.95 -5.28 -0.54
C ASP A 15 -6.75 -5.56 -2.03
N GLY A 16 -6.40 -6.79 -2.40
CA GLY A 16 -6.01 -7.15 -3.77
C GLY A 16 -4.52 -6.93 -4.05
N THR A 17 -3.87 -6.04 -3.30
CA THR A 17 -2.45 -5.67 -3.47
C THR A 17 -1.55 -6.36 -2.44
N LEU A 18 -1.61 -5.97 -1.17
CA LEU A 18 -0.82 -6.58 -0.08
C LEU A 18 -1.45 -7.84 0.50
N ILE A 19 -2.76 -7.90 0.51
CA ILE A 19 -3.52 -9.02 1.03
C ILE A 19 -4.62 -9.46 0.06
N LYS A 20 -5.06 -10.70 0.25
CA LYS A 20 -6.30 -11.24 -0.32
C LYS A 20 -7.07 -11.97 0.77
N THR A 21 -8.37 -12.19 0.59
CA THR A 21 -9.17 -12.98 1.54
C THR A 21 -8.69 -14.42 1.56
N ALA A 22 -8.56 -15.01 2.74
CA ALA A 22 -8.23 -16.43 2.92
C ALA A 22 -9.36 -17.33 2.41
N SER A 23 -10.60 -16.87 2.58
CA SER A 23 -11.81 -17.59 2.12
C SER A 23 -12.01 -17.57 0.61
N GLY A 24 -11.29 -16.71 -0.14
CA GLY A 24 -11.53 -16.45 -1.57
C GLY A 24 -12.80 -15.62 -1.86
N SER A 25 -13.49 -15.13 -0.82
CA SER A 25 -14.63 -14.22 -0.98
C SER A 25 -14.18 -12.81 -1.34
N THR A 26 -15.06 -12.05 -2.03
CA THR A 26 -14.77 -10.64 -2.38
C THR A 26 -14.56 -9.77 -1.14
N PHE A 27 -15.31 -10.04 -0.06
CA PHE A 27 -15.19 -9.33 1.21
C PHE A 27 -14.74 -10.28 2.31
N PRO A 28 -13.91 -9.83 3.27
CA PRO A 28 -13.49 -10.65 4.39
C PRO A 28 -14.69 -11.00 5.28
N LYS A 29 -14.72 -12.24 5.78
CA LYS A 29 -15.75 -12.73 6.70
C LYS A 29 -15.56 -12.19 8.12
N ASP A 30 -14.31 -12.00 8.51
CA ASP A 30 -13.89 -11.47 9.81
C ASP A 30 -12.46 -10.90 9.74
N CYS A 31 -11.93 -10.45 10.86
CA CYS A 31 -10.59 -9.85 10.93
C CYS A 31 -9.44 -10.84 10.65
N THR A 32 -9.68 -12.14 10.67
CA THR A 32 -8.68 -13.18 10.39
C THR A 32 -8.72 -13.70 8.96
N ASP A 33 -9.76 -13.34 8.19
CA ASP A 33 -9.94 -13.77 6.81
C ASP A 33 -9.04 -13.01 5.83
N PHE A 34 -7.73 -13.18 5.99
CA PHE A 34 -6.76 -12.62 5.05
C PHE A 34 -5.49 -13.48 4.94
N ILE A 35 -4.85 -13.37 3.78
CA ILE A 35 -3.52 -13.92 3.50
C ILE A 35 -2.65 -12.78 2.99
N ILE A 36 -1.47 -12.61 3.58
CA ILE A 36 -0.47 -11.66 3.10
C ILE A 36 0.18 -12.21 1.83
N ARG A 37 0.23 -11.40 0.80
CA ARG A 37 0.87 -11.68 -0.47
C ARG A 37 2.39 -11.50 -0.35
N LYS A 38 3.07 -12.51 0.22
CA LYS A 38 4.53 -12.47 0.44
C LYS A 38 5.31 -12.31 -0.84
N GLU A 39 4.80 -12.83 -1.96
CA GLU A 39 5.37 -12.66 -3.28
C GLU A 39 5.48 -11.19 -3.69
N VAL A 40 4.53 -10.35 -3.28
CA VAL A 40 4.56 -8.90 -3.50
C VAL A 40 5.65 -8.26 -2.63
N LEU A 41 5.72 -8.63 -1.35
CA LEU A 41 6.75 -8.10 -0.44
C LEU A 41 8.17 -8.50 -0.89
N ASP A 42 8.36 -9.71 -1.40
CA ASP A 42 9.65 -10.17 -1.94
C ASP A 42 10.04 -9.35 -3.17
N LYS A 43 9.08 -9.07 -4.06
CA LYS A 43 9.32 -8.19 -5.22
C LYS A 43 9.61 -6.75 -4.82
N ILE A 44 8.94 -6.22 -3.82
CA ILE A 44 9.25 -4.90 -3.27
C ILE A 44 10.70 -4.86 -2.76
N ALA A 45 11.12 -5.85 -1.97
CA ALA A 45 12.49 -5.91 -1.47
C ALA A 45 13.54 -6.04 -2.60
N GLU A 46 13.21 -6.77 -3.67
CA GLU A 46 14.08 -6.93 -4.85
C GLU A 46 14.18 -5.65 -5.68
N LYS A 47 13.04 -4.96 -5.91
CA LYS A 47 12.95 -3.87 -6.89
C LYS A 47 13.13 -2.47 -6.31
N LEU A 48 12.96 -2.32 -5.00
CA LEU A 48 13.07 -1.04 -4.27
C LEU A 48 14.13 -1.15 -3.15
N PRO A 49 15.41 -1.31 -3.47
CA PRO A 49 16.46 -1.56 -2.47
C PRO A 49 16.73 -0.36 -1.55
N ASN A 50 16.32 0.85 -1.96
CA ASN A 50 16.54 2.10 -1.22
C ASN A 50 15.30 2.53 -0.41
N LEU A 51 14.29 1.64 -0.30
CA LEU A 51 13.04 1.93 0.37
C LEU A 51 13.25 2.16 1.87
N PHE A 52 12.71 3.25 2.37
CA PHE A 52 12.79 3.67 3.77
C PHE A 52 11.41 3.86 4.41
N TRP A 53 10.45 4.41 3.64
CA TRP A 53 9.11 4.73 4.10
C TRP A 53 8.05 3.92 3.34
N ILE A 54 7.09 3.37 4.04
CA ILE A 54 5.94 2.68 3.42
C ILE A 54 4.65 3.25 4.01
N GLY A 55 3.80 3.76 3.15
CA GLY A 55 2.44 4.19 3.47
C GLY A 55 1.41 3.22 2.91
N ILE A 56 0.71 2.48 3.76
CA ILE A 56 -0.42 1.64 3.32
C ILE A 56 -1.66 2.53 3.27
N VAL A 57 -2.30 2.62 2.09
CA VAL A 57 -3.45 3.52 1.86
C VAL A 57 -4.62 2.76 1.25
N THR A 58 -5.77 2.70 1.93
CA THR A 58 -6.87 1.84 1.51
C THR A 58 -8.25 2.46 1.68
N ASN A 59 -9.13 2.21 0.70
CA ASN A 59 -10.55 2.58 0.77
C ASN A 59 -11.35 1.46 1.46
N GLN A 60 -11.90 1.73 2.63
CA GLN A 60 -12.61 0.76 3.48
C GLN A 60 -14.09 1.13 3.67
N GLY A 61 -14.78 1.43 2.57
CA GLY A 61 -16.20 1.81 2.60
C GLY A 61 -17.15 0.73 3.14
N GLY A 62 -16.66 -0.48 3.41
CA GLY A 62 -17.41 -1.55 4.06
C GLY A 62 -17.49 -1.46 5.59
N ILE A 63 -16.78 -0.51 6.21
CA ILE A 63 -16.85 -0.27 7.65
C ILE A 63 -18.04 0.66 7.95
N PRO A 64 -18.91 0.37 8.93
CA PRO A 64 -18.91 -0.82 9.81
C PRO A 64 -19.78 -1.98 9.27
N GLN A 65 -20.27 -1.92 8.04
CA GLN A 65 -21.34 -2.79 7.52
C GLN A 65 -20.88 -4.26 7.39
N PHE A 66 -19.63 -4.50 6.93
CA PHE A 66 -19.10 -5.85 6.68
C PHE A 66 -18.05 -6.26 7.72
N ILE A 67 -17.37 -5.29 8.31
CA ILE A 67 -16.38 -5.50 9.37
C ILE A 67 -16.49 -4.38 10.37
N SER A 68 -16.41 -4.67 11.69
CA SER A 68 -16.40 -3.62 12.68
C SER A 68 -15.11 -2.76 12.54
N LYS A 69 -15.21 -1.49 12.90
CA LYS A 69 -14.04 -0.59 12.90
C LYS A 69 -12.90 -1.17 13.74
N ARG A 70 -13.20 -1.70 14.92
CA ARG A 70 -12.22 -2.30 15.83
C ARG A 70 -11.52 -3.50 15.21
N ASP A 71 -12.26 -4.40 14.57
CA ASP A 71 -11.70 -5.61 13.96
C ASP A 71 -10.82 -5.25 12.76
N PHE A 72 -11.26 -4.27 11.97
CA PHE A 72 -10.46 -3.76 10.87
C PHE A 72 -9.16 -3.13 11.38
N GLU A 73 -9.22 -2.23 12.37
CA GLU A 73 -8.03 -1.57 12.94
C GLU A 73 -7.05 -2.59 13.53
N THR A 74 -7.56 -3.60 14.23
CA THR A 74 -6.72 -4.70 14.77
C THR A 74 -6.01 -5.45 13.64
N LYS A 75 -6.74 -5.85 12.59
CA LYS A 75 -6.17 -6.48 11.40
C LYS A 75 -5.11 -5.60 10.74
N PHE A 76 -5.45 -4.33 10.54
CA PHE A 76 -4.61 -3.38 9.85
C PHE A 76 -3.29 -3.14 10.57
N GLU A 77 -3.34 -3.00 11.89
CA GLU A 77 -2.15 -2.84 12.73
C GLU A 77 -1.24 -4.08 12.69
N CYS A 78 -1.80 -5.29 12.75
CA CYS A 78 -1.04 -6.53 12.56
C CYS A 78 -0.33 -6.58 11.20
N ILE A 79 -1.00 -6.12 10.13
CA ILE A 79 -0.41 -6.09 8.78
C ILE A 79 0.74 -5.07 8.73
N ILE A 80 0.56 -3.86 9.26
CA ILE A 80 1.59 -2.83 9.34
C ILE A 80 2.85 -3.37 10.03
N GLN A 81 2.70 -4.00 11.18
CA GLN A 81 3.80 -4.59 11.95
C GLN A 81 4.49 -5.72 11.17
N PHE A 82 3.69 -6.59 10.53
CA PHE A 82 4.25 -7.68 9.72
C PHE A 82 5.07 -7.15 8.53
N VAL A 83 4.53 -6.19 7.78
CA VAL A 83 5.21 -5.60 6.61
C VAL A 83 6.53 -4.96 7.04
N GLY A 84 6.52 -4.18 8.12
CA GLY A 84 7.72 -3.53 8.66
C GLY A 84 8.80 -4.55 9.06
N SER A 85 8.43 -5.59 9.78
CA SER A 85 9.34 -6.66 10.18
C SER A 85 9.85 -7.45 8.97
N TYR A 86 8.97 -7.79 8.03
CA TYR A 86 9.31 -8.60 6.86
C TYR A 86 10.29 -7.89 5.94
N LEU A 87 10.02 -6.64 5.58
CA LEU A 87 10.86 -5.84 4.70
C LEU A 87 12.10 -5.31 5.39
N GLY A 88 12.02 -4.95 6.67
CA GLY A 88 13.17 -4.51 7.46
C GLY A 88 14.30 -5.55 7.57
N ASN A 89 13.95 -6.84 7.40
CA ASN A 89 14.91 -7.94 7.37
C ASN A 89 15.47 -8.25 5.96
N ARG A 90 14.85 -7.74 4.91
CA ARG A 90 15.17 -8.06 3.49
C ARG A 90 15.78 -6.92 2.72
N ILE A 91 15.38 -5.69 2.99
CA ILE A 91 15.96 -4.53 2.32
C ILE A 91 17.35 -4.27 2.89
N PRO A 92 18.40 -4.19 2.04
CA PRO A 92 19.75 -3.94 2.49
C PRO A 92 19.87 -2.63 3.27
N LYS A 93 20.56 -2.65 4.39
CA LYS A 93 20.82 -1.44 5.17
C LYS A 93 21.89 -0.61 4.47
N LEU A 94 21.57 0.61 4.08
CA LEU A 94 22.44 1.47 3.28
C LEU A 94 23.65 2.05 4.03
N SER A 95 23.76 1.87 5.34
CA SER A 95 24.90 2.36 6.14
C SER A 95 24.99 1.65 7.49
N SER A 96 26.05 1.93 8.25
CA SER A 96 26.26 1.50 9.64
C SER A 96 25.18 1.99 10.62
N ILE A 97 24.25 2.84 10.19
CA ILE A 97 23.07 3.24 10.94
C ILE A 97 21.97 2.21 10.59
N LYS A 98 21.54 1.46 11.60
CA LYS A 98 20.42 0.50 11.51
C LYS A 98 19.08 1.27 11.32
N THR A 99 18.81 1.74 10.12
CA THR A 99 17.49 2.31 9.80
C THR A 99 16.57 1.17 9.38
N SER A 100 15.57 0.90 10.20
CA SER A 100 14.49 -0.02 9.85
C SER A 100 13.57 0.65 8.85
N VAL A 101 12.99 -0.13 7.92
CA VAL A 101 11.87 0.34 7.10
C VAL A 101 10.74 0.77 8.03
N ILE A 102 10.28 2.00 7.89
CA ILE A 102 9.19 2.56 8.70
C ILE A 102 7.89 2.40 7.91
N VAL A 103 6.92 1.77 8.52
CA VAL A 103 5.60 1.52 7.92
C VAL A 103 4.53 2.24 8.73
N SER A 104 3.69 2.98 8.03
CA SER A 104 2.47 3.58 8.59
C SER A 104 1.30 3.28 7.66
N GLY A 105 0.08 3.52 8.11
CA GLY A 105 -1.08 3.27 7.26
C GLY A 105 -2.25 4.18 7.58
N LEU A 106 -3.03 4.49 6.55
CA LEU A 106 -4.28 5.23 6.64
C LEU A 106 -5.37 4.52 5.85
N TYR A 107 -6.61 4.66 6.30
CA TYR A 107 -7.77 4.14 5.60
C TYR A 107 -8.91 5.15 5.58
N CYS A 108 -9.72 5.09 4.54
CA CYS A 108 -10.93 5.90 4.41
C CYS A 108 -12.17 5.00 4.46
N ALA A 109 -12.96 5.12 5.54
CA ALA A 109 -14.22 4.40 5.70
C ALA A 109 -15.40 5.09 4.98
N SER A 110 -15.22 6.31 4.49
CA SER A 110 -16.25 7.03 3.76
C SER A 110 -16.52 6.40 2.40
N THR A 111 -17.79 6.31 2.01
CA THR A 111 -18.22 5.97 0.64
C THR A 111 -18.43 7.21 -0.23
N ASP A 112 -18.37 8.39 0.36
CA ASP A 112 -18.48 9.66 -0.35
C ASP A 112 -17.26 9.86 -1.27
N LYS A 113 -17.52 10.07 -2.56
CA LYS A 113 -16.48 10.26 -3.57
C LYS A 113 -15.76 11.59 -3.43
N ASP A 114 -16.38 12.57 -2.80
CA ASP A 114 -15.81 13.89 -2.56
C ASP A 114 -14.96 13.94 -1.28
N ASN A 115 -14.97 12.87 -0.47
CA ASN A 115 -14.12 12.79 0.71
C ASN A 115 -12.64 12.82 0.28
N LYS A 116 -11.89 13.81 0.81
CA LYS A 116 -10.48 14.07 0.44
C LYS A 116 -9.55 12.88 0.64
N ASP A 117 -9.84 12.02 1.62
CA ASP A 117 -9.03 10.86 1.97
C ASP A 117 -9.39 9.61 1.17
N ARG A 118 -10.52 9.64 0.42
CA ARG A 118 -10.93 8.51 -0.40
C ARG A 118 -10.25 8.52 -1.76
N LYS A 119 -9.45 7.51 -2.07
CA LYS A 119 -8.87 7.34 -3.41
C LYS A 119 -9.99 7.34 -4.49
N PRO A 120 -9.86 8.09 -5.61
CA PRO A 120 -8.63 8.65 -6.16
C PRO A 120 -8.21 10.03 -5.60
N ASN A 121 -8.88 10.58 -4.57
CA ASN A 121 -8.40 11.78 -3.89
C ASN A 121 -7.13 11.48 -3.09
N ILE A 122 -6.33 12.50 -2.85
CA ILE A 122 -4.93 12.38 -2.43
C ILE A 122 -4.68 12.58 -0.94
N GLY A 123 -5.72 12.84 -0.14
CA GLY A 123 -5.56 13.25 1.26
C GLY A 123 -4.78 12.26 2.12
N MET A 124 -4.98 10.94 1.95
CA MET A 124 -4.18 9.95 2.67
C MET A 124 -2.68 10.01 2.31
N LEU A 125 -2.35 10.28 1.03
CA LEU A 125 -0.96 10.43 0.59
C LEU A 125 -0.33 11.70 1.16
N GLU A 126 -1.07 12.81 1.16
CA GLU A 126 -0.62 14.08 1.74
C GLU A 126 -0.30 13.94 3.23
N HIS A 127 -1.19 13.33 4.00
CA HIS A 127 -0.97 13.09 5.43
C HIS A 127 0.26 12.21 5.70
N LEU A 128 0.46 11.16 4.92
CA LEU A 128 1.63 10.28 5.07
C LEU A 128 2.91 10.97 4.60
N GLN A 129 2.86 11.75 3.51
CA GLN A 129 4.00 12.54 3.06
C GLN A 129 4.47 13.51 4.15
N GLU A 130 3.53 14.23 4.77
CA GLU A 130 3.84 15.14 5.88
C GLU A 130 4.45 14.38 7.07
N TYR A 131 3.86 13.24 7.43
CA TYR A 131 4.36 12.40 8.52
C TYR A 131 5.77 11.86 8.26
N PHE A 132 6.08 11.47 7.02
CA PHE A 132 7.40 10.97 6.62
C PHE A 132 8.44 12.09 6.48
N GLY A 133 8.01 13.32 6.23
CA GLY A 133 8.88 14.47 6.02
C GLY A 133 9.63 14.45 4.67
N GLU A 134 9.21 13.59 3.72
CA GLU A 134 9.79 13.54 2.37
C GLU A 134 8.97 14.43 1.43
N ASN A 135 9.64 15.34 0.73
CA ASN A 135 8.97 16.27 -0.18
C ASN A 135 9.30 16.05 -1.66
N ASP A 136 10.33 15.26 -1.96
CA ASP A 136 10.69 14.95 -3.34
C ASP A 136 9.80 13.83 -3.91
N LYS A 137 8.82 14.22 -4.71
CA LYS A 137 7.90 13.27 -5.34
C LYS A 137 8.60 12.32 -6.32
N SER A 138 9.77 12.68 -6.82
CA SER A 138 10.57 11.77 -7.64
C SER A 138 11.07 10.55 -6.87
N GLN A 139 11.13 10.64 -5.54
CA GLN A 139 11.48 9.54 -4.64
C GLN A 139 10.29 8.65 -4.26
N MET A 140 9.10 8.95 -4.77
CA MET A 140 7.86 8.28 -4.39
C MET A 140 7.33 7.40 -5.52
N ILE A 141 6.68 6.30 -5.15
CA ILE A 141 5.96 5.41 -6.06
C ILE A 141 4.72 4.86 -5.36
N MET A 142 3.67 4.57 -6.12
CA MET A 142 2.50 3.87 -5.61
C MET A 142 2.32 2.51 -6.31
N ILE A 143 1.96 1.49 -5.52
CA ILE A 143 1.60 0.16 -6.00
C ILE A 143 0.14 -0.13 -5.62
N GLY A 144 -0.65 -0.62 -6.58
CA GLY A 144 -2.05 -0.98 -6.36
C GLY A 144 -2.56 -1.94 -7.43
N ASP A 145 -3.78 -2.47 -7.24
CA ASP A 145 -4.43 -3.37 -8.20
C ASP A 145 -5.47 -2.64 -9.06
N PHE A 146 -5.93 -1.45 -8.64
CA PHE A 146 -6.92 -0.66 -9.40
C PHE A 146 -6.26 0.30 -10.39
N SER A 147 -5.86 -0.26 -11.54
CA SER A 147 -5.15 0.45 -12.60
C SER A 147 -6.03 0.92 -13.77
N GLY A 148 -7.30 0.47 -13.82
CA GLY A 148 -8.23 0.75 -14.90
C GLY A 148 -7.99 -0.11 -16.15
N LYS A 149 -7.32 -1.25 -16.02
CA LYS A 149 -7.19 -2.25 -17.07
C LYS A 149 -8.55 -2.91 -17.35
N PRO A 150 -8.74 -3.50 -18.55
CA PRO A 150 -9.94 -4.30 -18.81
C PRO A 150 -10.11 -5.39 -17.76
N GLY A 151 -11.24 -5.36 -17.04
CA GLY A 151 -11.55 -6.28 -15.93
C GLY A 151 -11.34 -5.70 -14.54
N ASP A 152 -10.67 -4.58 -14.39
CA ASP A 152 -10.56 -3.89 -13.10
C ASP A 152 -11.90 -3.28 -12.68
N PHE A 153 -12.20 -3.36 -11.41
CA PHE A 153 -13.40 -2.75 -10.83
C PHE A 153 -13.31 -1.21 -10.78
N SER A 154 -12.10 -0.68 -10.77
CA SER A 154 -11.81 0.75 -10.58
C SER A 154 -10.46 1.12 -11.18
N ASP A 155 -10.17 2.41 -11.26
CA ASP A 155 -8.86 2.98 -11.58
C ASP A 155 -8.32 3.86 -10.44
N SER A 156 -8.88 3.69 -9.24
CA SER A 156 -8.69 4.62 -8.14
C SER A 156 -7.26 4.71 -7.63
N ASP A 157 -6.47 3.64 -7.71
CA ASP A 157 -5.07 3.66 -7.25
C ASP A 157 -4.19 4.42 -8.23
N LYS A 158 -4.31 4.07 -9.51
CA LYS A 158 -3.56 4.75 -10.56
C LYS A 158 -3.89 6.24 -10.61
N LYS A 159 -5.19 6.58 -10.58
CA LYS A 159 -5.60 7.98 -10.56
C LYS A 159 -5.15 8.72 -9.30
N CYS A 160 -5.12 8.05 -8.15
CA CYS A 160 -4.62 8.65 -6.92
C CYS A 160 -3.14 9.02 -7.06
N ALA A 161 -2.31 8.12 -7.60
CA ALA A 161 -0.90 8.40 -7.88
C ALA A 161 -0.73 9.53 -8.91
N GLU A 162 -1.48 9.49 -10.02
CA GLU A 162 -1.47 10.54 -11.05
C GLU A 162 -1.87 11.91 -10.47
N ASN A 163 -2.95 11.97 -9.69
CA ASN A 163 -3.42 13.19 -9.04
C ASN A 163 -2.42 13.74 -8.03
N PHE A 164 -1.70 12.85 -7.34
CA PHE A 164 -0.65 13.24 -6.41
C PHE A 164 0.66 13.62 -7.13
N GLY A 165 0.86 13.19 -8.38
CA GLY A 165 2.03 13.48 -9.20
C GLY A 165 3.23 12.59 -8.91
N ILE A 166 3.00 11.29 -8.69
CA ILE A 166 4.02 10.28 -8.46
C ILE A 166 3.89 9.10 -9.43
N ASP A 167 4.95 8.28 -9.50
CA ASP A 167 4.93 7.07 -10.32
C ASP A 167 3.92 6.04 -9.79
N TYR A 168 3.38 5.24 -10.69
CA TYR A 168 2.49 4.12 -10.39
C TYR A 168 2.94 2.84 -11.08
N ILE A 169 2.81 1.72 -10.40
CA ILE A 169 2.92 0.39 -10.98
C ILE A 169 1.79 -0.51 -10.47
N ASP A 170 1.14 -1.21 -11.39
CA ASP A 170 0.16 -2.24 -11.06
C ASP A 170 0.85 -3.45 -10.40
N VAL A 171 0.24 -4.02 -9.38
CA VAL A 171 0.83 -5.11 -8.60
C VAL A 171 1.13 -6.34 -9.45
N GLU A 172 0.27 -6.67 -10.43
CA GLU A 172 0.50 -7.81 -11.32
C GLU A 172 1.63 -7.54 -12.33
N ASP A 173 1.87 -6.27 -12.69
CA ASP A 173 3.01 -5.90 -13.53
C ASP A 173 4.32 -5.89 -12.72
N LEU A 174 4.28 -5.47 -11.46
CA LEU A 174 5.42 -5.61 -10.54
C LEU A 174 5.86 -7.08 -10.42
N LEU A 175 4.92 -8.01 -10.29
CA LEU A 175 5.22 -9.44 -10.14
C LEU A 175 5.86 -10.07 -11.39
N LYS A 176 5.68 -9.47 -12.57
CA LYS A 176 6.29 -9.93 -13.83
C LYS A 176 7.74 -9.44 -14.04
N LEU A 177 8.19 -8.46 -13.25
CA LEU A 177 9.56 -7.93 -13.32
C LEU A 177 10.58 -8.88 -12.69
#